data_cdd3a9ff6e00bd3e31798b622ff55303
#
_entry.id   cdd3a9ff6e00bd3e31798b622ff55303
#
_cell.length_a   1.000
_cell.length_b   1.000
_cell.length_c   1.000
_cell.angle_alpha   90.00
_cell.angle_beta   90.00
_cell.angle_gamma   90.00
#
_symmetry.space_group_name_H-M   'P 1'
#
loop_
_entity.id
_entity.type
_entity.pdbx_description
1 polymer ?
#
loop_
_entity_poly.entity_id
_entity_poly.type
_entity_poly.pdbx_seq_one_letter_code
_entity_poly.pdbx_strand_id
1 'polypeptide(L)'
;IHNNLHGTGTGPVLFTSFSFDPSEDSLLIIPRVVIGQRNGKSWITWIGATPQPALQEFIPNADELTLAWSGSNGDVWQDRVARSVEKIKSGELEKVVLARFVTATSDKAISERRLLSHLADEYPSTWVYSHHGLVGATPELLVRLNRSLVTSRVLAGTIRKTGDDERDLALAGSLARSSKDLEEHEYAVRSVADSLSPLCSSMNVPESPFVLHLSNVMHLATDVTGVLT
;
A
#
# COMPACT_ATOMS: atom_id res chain seq x y z
N ILE A 1 -9.17 -30.71 7.81
CA ILE A 1 -9.62 -29.52 7.06
C ILE A 1 -10.55 -30.02 5.97
N HIS A 2 -11.85 -29.70 6.07
CA HIS A 2 -12.78 -29.90 4.97
C HIS A 2 -12.75 -28.65 4.10
N ASN A 3 -12.17 -28.75 2.92
CA ASN A 3 -12.13 -27.65 1.96
C ASN A 3 -12.92 -28.06 0.71
N ASN A 4 -14.09 -27.47 0.54
CA ASN A 4 -14.97 -27.70 -0.62
C ASN A 4 -14.68 -26.73 -1.78
N LEU A 5 -13.72 -25.82 -1.59
CA LEU A 5 -13.36 -24.78 -2.55
C LEU A 5 -11.85 -24.79 -2.78
N HIS A 6 -11.45 -24.70 -4.04
CA HIS A 6 -10.06 -24.60 -4.42
C HIS A 6 -9.79 -23.22 -5.00
N GLY A 7 -8.86 -22.47 -4.40
CA GLY A 7 -8.46 -21.14 -4.89
C GLY A 7 -7.63 -20.38 -3.86
N THR A 8 -6.95 -19.34 -4.32
CA THR A 8 -6.16 -18.46 -3.46
C THR A 8 -7.08 -17.73 -2.47
N GLY A 9 -6.79 -17.84 -1.17
CA GLY A 9 -7.57 -17.21 -0.09
C GLY A 9 -8.71 -18.08 0.43
N THR A 10 -8.95 -19.27 -0.14
CA THR A 10 -9.86 -20.26 0.45
C THR A 10 -9.04 -21.13 1.42
N GLY A 11 -9.48 -21.26 2.66
CA GLY A 11 -8.79 -21.96 3.71
C GLY A 11 -8.22 -21.01 4.78
N PRO A 12 -7.34 -21.50 5.67
CA PRO A 12 -6.69 -20.67 6.68
C PRO A 12 -5.86 -19.55 6.05
N VAL A 13 -5.98 -18.34 6.57
CA VAL A 13 -5.25 -17.16 6.15
C VAL A 13 -4.49 -16.60 7.35
N LEU A 14 -3.26 -16.19 7.14
CA LEU A 14 -2.45 -15.47 8.11
C LEU A 14 -2.36 -14.00 7.69
N PHE A 15 -2.82 -13.10 8.56
CA PHE A 15 -2.59 -11.67 8.42
C PHE A 15 -1.36 -11.29 9.24
N THR A 16 -0.48 -10.49 8.65
CA THR A 16 0.78 -10.10 9.29
C THR A 16 1.00 -8.59 9.19
N SER A 17 1.60 -8.04 10.26
CA SER A 17 2.14 -6.68 10.27
C SER A 17 3.52 -6.76 10.90
N PHE A 18 4.55 -6.61 10.07
CA PHE A 18 5.94 -6.65 10.54
C PHE A 18 6.38 -5.25 10.95
N SER A 19 7.02 -5.17 12.12
CA SER A 19 7.67 -3.94 12.55
C SER A 19 8.86 -3.62 11.64
N PHE A 20 9.08 -2.32 11.39
CA PHE A 20 10.28 -1.84 10.69
C PHE A 20 11.54 -2.03 11.55
N ASP A 21 11.44 -1.78 12.84
CA ASP A 21 12.52 -2.05 13.80
C ASP A 21 12.45 -3.51 14.26
N PRO A 22 13.49 -4.32 14.00
CA PRO A 22 13.49 -5.73 14.40
C PRO A 22 13.51 -5.94 15.93
N SER A 23 13.75 -4.90 16.73
CA SER A 23 13.64 -4.95 18.19
C SER A 23 12.19 -4.78 18.69
N GLU A 24 11.26 -4.37 17.82
CA GLU A 24 9.85 -4.24 18.13
C GLU A 24 9.04 -5.48 17.73
N ASP A 25 7.92 -5.70 18.41
CA ASP A 25 7.05 -6.86 18.15
C ASP A 25 6.34 -6.75 16.81
N SER A 26 6.34 -7.85 16.08
CA SER A 26 5.53 -8.04 14.87
C SER A 26 4.24 -8.80 15.21
N LEU A 27 3.16 -8.51 14.50
CA LEU A 27 1.86 -9.08 14.77
C LEU A 27 1.48 -10.10 13.70
N LEU A 28 1.07 -11.30 14.13
CA LEU A 28 0.58 -12.37 13.28
C LEU A 28 -0.78 -12.84 13.79
N ILE A 29 -1.79 -12.80 12.91
CA ILE A 29 -3.16 -13.19 13.27
C ILE A 29 -3.64 -14.30 12.35
N ILE A 30 -4.06 -15.41 12.94
CA ILE A 30 -4.85 -16.47 12.27
C ILE A 30 -6.29 -16.30 12.71
N PRO A 31 -7.18 -15.74 11.87
CA PRO A 31 -8.59 -15.57 12.25
C PRO A 31 -9.29 -16.90 12.43
N ARG A 32 -10.17 -17.01 13.42
CA ARG A 32 -11.04 -18.19 13.60
C ARG A 32 -12.08 -18.29 12.50
N VAL A 33 -12.49 -17.15 11.95
CA VAL A 33 -13.46 -17.07 10.85
C VAL A 33 -12.90 -16.13 9.80
N VAL A 34 -12.84 -16.59 8.57
CA VAL A 34 -12.48 -15.78 7.39
C VAL A 34 -13.67 -15.76 6.45
N ILE A 35 -14.14 -14.58 6.11
CA ILE A 35 -15.14 -14.36 5.07
C ILE A 35 -14.40 -13.81 3.86
N GLY A 36 -14.53 -14.47 2.72
CA GLY A 36 -13.88 -14.06 1.49
C GLY A 36 -14.87 -13.93 0.35
N GLN A 37 -14.54 -13.05 -0.60
CA GLN A 37 -15.27 -12.88 -1.85
C GLN A 37 -14.30 -12.66 -3.00
N ARG A 38 -14.58 -13.29 -4.14
CA ARG A 38 -13.82 -13.07 -5.38
C ARG A 38 -14.67 -13.45 -6.58
N ASN A 39 -14.70 -12.59 -7.60
CA ASN A 39 -15.43 -12.83 -8.85
C ASN A 39 -16.89 -13.24 -8.61
N GLY A 40 -17.60 -12.53 -7.73
CA GLY A 40 -18.98 -12.78 -7.39
C GLY A 40 -19.25 -14.03 -6.54
N LYS A 41 -18.20 -14.78 -6.16
CA LYS A 41 -18.32 -15.96 -5.27
C LYS A 41 -17.84 -15.59 -3.87
N SER A 42 -18.67 -15.88 -2.86
CA SER A 42 -18.34 -15.68 -1.46
C SER A 42 -18.11 -17.02 -0.76
N TRP A 43 -17.25 -17.04 0.23
CA TRP A 43 -16.98 -18.23 1.05
C TRP A 43 -16.72 -17.86 2.50
N ILE A 44 -16.83 -18.84 3.37
CA ILE A 44 -16.47 -18.74 4.77
C ILE A 44 -15.53 -19.88 5.12
N THR A 45 -14.46 -19.56 5.82
CA THR A 45 -13.53 -20.54 6.41
C THR A 45 -13.63 -20.48 7.92
N TRP A 46 -13.84 -21.62 8.57
CA TRP A 46 -13.83 -21.75 10.02
C TRP A 46 -12.63 -22.55 10.48
N ILE A 47 -12.04 -22.11 11.60
CA ILE A 47 -10.97 -22.82 12.29
C ILE A 47 -11.47 -23.18 13.69
N GLY A 48 -11.56 -24.50 13.97
CA GLY A 48 -12.08 -25.02 15.23
C GLY A 48 -13.62 -25.01 15.32
N ALA A 49 -14.15 -25.06 16.53
CA ALA A 49 -15.58 -25.11 16.83
C ALA A 49 -16.19 -23.72 17.04
N THR A 50 -15.84 -22.76 16.21
CA THR A 50 -16.34 -21.38 16.31
C THR A 50 -17.78 -21.31 15.78
N PRO A 51 -18.74 -20.72 16.50
CA PRO A 51 -20.09 -20.50 15.99
C PRO A 51 -20.07 -19.66 14.69
N GLN A 52 -21.05 -19.91 13.83
CA GLN A 52 -21.20 -19.11 12.62
C GLN A 52 -21.43 -17.65 13.02
N PRO A 53 -20.66 -16.69 12.46
CA PRO A 53 -20.88 -15.29 12.76
C PRO A 53 -22.25 -14.83 12.25
N ALA A 54 -22.98 -14.10 13.08
CA ALA A 54 -24.15 -13.37 12.60
C ALA A 54 -23.66 -12.25 11.70
N LEU A 55 -23.97 -12.34 10.41
CA LEU A 55 -23.71 -11.27 9.47
C LEU A 55 -24.75 -10.18 9.71
N GLN A 56 -24.29 -9.01 10.14
CA GLN A 56 -25.12 -7.83 10.27
C GLN A 56 -24.85 -6.91 9.07
N GLU A 57 -25.92 -6.37 8.52
CA GLU A 57 -25.80 -5.32 7.52
C GLU A 57 -25.10 -4.11 8.14
N PHE A 58 -24.06 -3.62 7.47
CA PHE A 58 -23.39 -2.39 7.88
C PHE A 58 -24.18 -1.20 7.31
N ILE A 59 -24.88 -0.49 8.18
CA ILE A 59 -25.50 0.79 7.86
C ILE A 59 -24.49 1.86 8.27
N PRO A 60 -23.89 2.61 7.30
CA PRO A 60 -22.99 3.70 7.62
C PRO A 60 -23.71 4.73 8.48
N ASN A 61 -23.18 5.02 9.67
CA ASN A 61 -23.72 6.12 10.47
C ASN A 61 -23.40 7.44 9.76
N ALA A 62 -24.41 8.22 9.43
CA ALA A 62 -24.30 9.48 8.70
C ALA A 62 -23.89 10.67 9.59
N ASP A 63 -23.57 10.42 10.87
CA ASP A 63 -23.17 11.48 11.81
C ASP A 63 -21.98 12.26 11.28
N GLU A 64 -22.13 13.55 11.15
CA GLU A 64 -21.03 14.47 10.92
C GLU A 64 -20.10 14.46 12.12
N LEU A 65 -18.79 14.40 11.84
CA LEU A 65 -17.74 14.49 12.86
C LEU A 65 -17.18 15.91 12.83
N THR A 66 -17.03 16.50 14.01
CA THR A 66 -16.25 17.70 14.16
C THR A 66 -14.78 17.30 14.38
N LEU A 67 -13.90 17.72 13.49
CA LEU A 67 -12.48 17.38 13.53
C LEU A 67 -11.65 18.60 13.93
N ALA A 68 -10.87 18.45 15.00
CA ALA A 68 -9.80 19.38 15.35
C ALA A 68 -8.46 18.79 14.87
N TRP A 69 -7.67 19.61 14.18
CA TRP A 69 -6.40 19.19 13.58
C TRP A 69 -5.22 19.76 14.35
N SER A 70 -4.23 18.92 14.62
CA SER A 70 -2.94 19.29 15.18
C SER A 70 -1.82 18.53 14.49
N GLY A 71 -0.58 19.03 14.56
CA GLY A 71 0.56 18.37 13.92
C GLY A 71 1.78 19.27 13.81
N SER A 72 2.78 18.81 13.08
CA SER A 72 4.03 19.54 12.91
C SER A 72 3.81 20.86 12.17
N ASN A 73 4.39 21.94 12.71
CA ASN A 73 4.46 23.25 12.05
C ASN A 73 5.18 23.13 10.70
N GLY A 74 4.70 23.89 9.70
CA GLY A 74 5.29 23.95 8.36
C GLY A 74 6.77 24.36 8.38
N ASP A 75 7.17 25.25 9.27
CA ASP A 75 8.56 25.72 9.41
C ASP A 75 9.50 24.57 9.83
N VAL A 76 9.08 23.74 10.76
CA VAL A 76 9.84 22.54 11.17
C VAL A 76 10.02 21.57 10.01
N TRP A 77 9.01 21.44 9.17
CA TRP A 77 9.10 20.61 7.97
C TRP A 77 10.11 21.16 6.96
N GLN A 78 10.04 22.45 6.67
CA GLN A 78 10.95 23.13 5.76
C GLN A 78 12.42 23.02 6.22
N ASP A 79 12.67 23.20 7.52
CA ASP A 79 14.01 23.04 8.11
C ASP A 79 14.54 21.61 7.97
N ARG A 80 13.69 20.60 8.17
CA ARG A 80 14.06 19.20 7.93
C ARG A 80 14.42 18.93 6.48
N VAL A 81 13.64 19.48 5.53
CA VAL A 81 13.93 19.36 4.10
C VAL A 81 15.27 20.01 3.79
N ALA A 82 15.51 21.25 4.25
CA ALA A 82 16.76 21.98 4.01
C ALA A 82 17.98 21.19 4.52
N ARG A 83 17.93 20.70 5.76
CA ARG A 83 19.01 19.86 6.33
C ARG A 83 19.24 18.56 5.57
N SER A 84 18.16 17.94 5.08
CA SER A 84 18.28 16.72 4.28
C SER A 84 18.95 16.98 2.93
N VAL A 85 18.62 18.11 2.29
CA VAL A 85 19.27 18.54 1.03
C VAL A 85 20.77 18.81 1.24
N GLU A 86 21.17 19.44 2.36
CA GLU A 86 22.59 19.65 2.66
C GLU A 86 23.35 18.32 2.85
N LYS A 87 22.73 17.32 3.50
CA LYS A 87 23.31 15.98 3.64
C LYS A 87 23.47 15.24 2.32
N ILE A 88 22.52 15.42 1.39
CA ILE A 88 22.64 14.88 0.03
C ILE A 88 23.77 15.58 -0.72
N LYS A 89 23.85 16.91 -0.67
CA LYS A 89 24.93 17.69 -1.32
C LYS A 89 26.33 17.35 -0.78
N SER A 90 26.44 17.03 0.51
CA SER A 90 27.71 16.61 1.12
C SER A 90 28.11 15.16 0.82
N GLY A 91 27.24 14.37 0.17
CA GLY A 91 27.45 12.96 -0.09
C GLY A 91 27.24 12.05 1.13
N GLU A 92 26.70 12.57 2.24
CA GLU A 92 26.34 11.76 3.42
C GLU A 92 25.11 10.88 3.14
N LEU A 93 24.21 11.33 2.29
CA LEU A 93 23.01 10.61 1.84
C LEU A 93 22.88 10.66 0.32
N GLU A 94 22.48 9.57 -0.29
CA GLU A 94 22.07 9.55 -1.70
C GLU A 94 20.60 9.96 -1.88
N LYS A 95 19.74 9.46 -0.99
CA LYS A 95 18.30 9.70 -0.99
C LYS A 95 17.73 9.66 0.42
N VAL A 96 16.66 10.42 0.65
CA VAL A 96 15.86 10.33 1.87
C VAL A 96 14.40 10.62 1.56
N VAL A 97 13.50 9.87 2.18
CA VAL A 97 12.07 10.13 2.16
C VAL A 97 11.67 10.67 3.53
N LEU A 98 11.16 11.91 3.54
CA LEU A 98 10.72 12.55 4.77
C LEU A 98 9.23 12.29 5.00
N ALA A 99 8.85 12.01 6.24
CA ALA A 99 7.47 11.85 6.66
C ALA A 99 7.09 12.85 7.74
N ARG A 100 5.81 13.18 7.79
CA ARG A 100 5.19 13.92 8.89
C ARG A 100 3.86 13.28 9.24
N PHE A 101 3.40 13.51 10.45
CA PHE A 101 2.07 13.12 10.88
C PHE A 101 1.22 14.36 11.21
N VAL A 102 -0.08 14.17 11.06
CA VAL A 102 -1.11 15.13 11.47
C VAL A 102 -2.11 14.35 12.32
N THR A 103 -2.52 14.93 13.43
CA THR A 103 -3.50 14.32 14.34
C THR A 103 -4.85 14.97 14.12
N ALA A 104 -5.87 14.17 13.87
CA ALA A 104 -7.27 14.59 13.89
C ALA A 104 -7.92 14.07 15.17
N THR A 105 -8.47 14.97 15.96
CA THR A 105 -9.26 14.63 17.16
C THR A 105 -10.73 14.88 16.85
N SER A 106 -11.59 13.93 17.18
CA SER A 106 -13.02 14.00 16.98
C SER A 106 -13.78 14.04 18.28
N ASP A 107 -14.94 14.70 18.28
CA ASP A 107 -15.92 14.71 19.37
C ASP A 107 -16.61 13.35 19.58
N LYS A 108 -16.60 12.49 18.56
CA LYS A 108 -17.15 11.13 18.56
C LYS A 108 -16.12 10.10 18.11
N ALA A 109 -16.37 8.84 18.41
CA ALA A 109 -15.52 7.75 17.93
C ALA A 109 -15.48 7.68 16.39
N ILE A 110 -14.27 7.63 15.83
CA ILE A 110 -14.06 7.47 14.39
C ILE A 110 -14.34 6.01 14.03
N SER A 111 -15.25 5.76 13.10
CA SER A 111 -15.59 4.42 12.65
C SER A 111 -14.60 3.91 11.60
N GLU A 112 -13.82 2.88 11.93
CA GLU A 112 -12.92 2.21 10.95
C GLU A 112 -13.71 1.69 9.73
N ARG A 113 -14.90 1.14 9.94
CA ARG A 113 -15.74 0.60 8.86
C ARG A 113 -16.14 1.68 7.87
N ARG A 114 -16.45 2.89 8.36
CA ARG A 114 -16.78 4.04 7.50
C ARG A 114 -15.56 4.48 6.68
N LEU A 115 -14.38 4.52 7.31
CA LEU A 115 -13.12 4.84 6.61
C LEU A 115 -12.82 3.79 5.52
N LEU A 116 -12.96 2.51 5.84
CA LEU A 116 -12.74 1.42 4.88
C LEU A 116 -13.71 1.50 3.70
N SER A 117 -15.01 1.73 3.96
CA SER A 117 -16.02 1.87 2.90
C SER A 117 -15.68 3.04 2.00
N HIS A 118 -15.37 4.19 2.57
CA HIS A 118 -14.98 5.39 1.81
C HIS A 118 -13.72 5.16 0.97
N LEU A 119 -12.68 4.54 1.54
CA LEU A 119 -11.46 4.23 0.81
C LEU A 119 -11.70 3.23 -0.34
N ALA A 120 -12.57 2.23 -0.12
CA ALA A 120 -12.90 1.25 -1.15
C ALA A 120 -13.69 1.86 -2.32
N ASP A 121 -14.59 2.80 -2.04
CA ASP A 121 -15.39 3.49 -3.04
C ASP A 121 -14.55 4.51 -3.83
N GLU A 122 -13.71 5.29 -3.16
CA GLU A 122 -12.88 6.33 -3.78
C GLU A 122 -11.66 5.76 -4.54
N TYR A 123 -11.10 4.64 -4.06
CA TYR A 123 -9.86 4.07 -4.58
C TYR A 123 -10.00 2.59 -4.98
N PRO A 124 -10.85 2.27 -5.99
CA PRO A 124 -11.17 0.88 -6.36
C PRO A 124 -9.98 0.08 -6.89
N SER A 125 -8.89 0.75 -7.29
CA SER A 125 -7.66 0.13 -7.81
C SER A 125 -6.58 -0.09 -6.74
N THR A 126 -6.95 -0.01 -5.46
CA THR A 126 -6.02 -0.19 -4.34
C THR A 126 -6.39 -1.39 -3.47
N TRP A 127 -5.44 -1.86 -2.67
CA TRP A 127 -5.71 -2.77 -1.55
C TRP A 127 -6.11 -1.94 -0.33
N VAL A 128 -7.37 -2.03 0.04
CA VAL A 128 -7.88 -1.39 1.26
C VAL A 128 -7.76 -2.36 2.42
N TYR A 129 -7.23 -1.90 3.54
CA TYR A 129 -6.95 -2.74 4.70
C TYR A 129 -7.21 -2.02 6.02
N SER A 130 -7.51 -2.82 7.04
CA SER A 130 -7.51 -2.41 8.44
C SER A 130 -6.87 -3.50 9.29
N HIS A 131 -5.99 -3.08 10.20
CA HIS A 131 -5.28 -3.98 11.11
C HIS A 131 -4.91 -3.24 12.39
N HIS A 132 -5.52 -3.58 13.53
CA HIS A 132 -5.27 -2.95 14.83
C HIS A 132 -5.27 -1.41 14.82
N GLY A 133 -6.27 -0.80 14.19
CA GLY A 133 -6.42 0.65 14.10
C GLY A 133 -5.61 1.30 12.97
N LEU A 134 -4.70 0.57 12.32
CA LEU A 134 -4.06 1.03 11.09
C LEU A 134 -5.02 0.81 9.92
N VAL A 135 -5.50 1.88 9.30
CA VAL A 135 -6.40 1.85 8.15
C VAL A 135 -5.73 2.53 6.96
N GLY A 136 -5.81 1.91 5.79
CA GLY A 136 -5.19 2.48 4.61
C GLY A 136 -5.66 1.88 3.29
N ALA A 137 -5.22 2.51 2.21
CA ALA A 137 -5.38 2.04 0.84
C ALA A 137 -4.05 2.21 0.10
N THR A 138 -3.56 1.16 -0.54
CA THR A 138 -2.28 1.18 -1.26
C THR A 138 -2.37 0.53 -2.62
N PRO A 139 -1.79 1.13 -3.66
CA PRO A 139 -1.61 0.50 -4.98
C PRO A 139 -0.32 -0.30 -5.07
N GLU A 140 0.55 -0.22 -4.08
CA GLU A 140 1.88 -0.81 -4.08
C GLU A 140 1.86 -2.24 -3.54
N LEU A 141 2.52 -3.15 -4.25
CA LEU A 141 2.64 -4.55 -3.88
C LEU A 141 4.07 -4.82 -3.42
N LEU A 142 4.27 -4.96 -2.11
CA LEU A 142 5.59 -5.30 -1.55
C LEU A 142 6.10 -6.60 -2.16
N VAL A 143 5.35 -7.69 -1.99
CA VAL A 143 5.69 -8.99 -2.58
C VAL A 143 4.46 -9.88 -2.71
N ARG A 144 4.38 -10.60 -3.82
CA ARG A 144 3.46 -11.72 -4.03
C ARG A 144 4.25 -12.93 -4.47
N LEU A 145 4.09 -14.03 -3.76
CA LEU A 145 4.58 -15.32 -4.19
C LEU A 145 3.41 -16.21 -4.61
N ASN A 146 3.44 -16.68 -5.85
CA ASN A 146 2.46 -17.64 -6.35
C ASN A 146 3.22 -18.80 -7.02
N ARG A 147 3.21 -19.96 -6.37
CA ARG A 147 4.09 -21.10 -6.71
C ARG A 147 5.55 -20.62 -6.59
N SER A 148 6.33 -20.73 -7.65
CA SER A 148 7.71 -20.22 -7.67
C SER A 148 7.87 -18.80 -8.23
N LEU A 149 6.79 -18.16 -8.70
CA LEU A 149 6.84 -16.80 -9.25
C LEU A 149 6.68 -15.78 -8.14
N VAL A 150 7.72 -14.98 -7.91
CA VAL A 150 7.67 -13.79 -7.05
C VAL A 150 7.43 -12.55 -7.91
N THR A 151 6.62 -11.64 -7.40
CA THR A 151 6.32 -10.36 -8.06
C THR A 151 6.29 -9.26 -7.01
N SER A 152 6.92 -8.13 -7.30
CA SER A 152 6.84 -6.89 -6.53
C SER A 152 6.46 -5.76 -7.48
N ARG A 153 5.56 -4.87 -7.06
CA ARG A 153 5.25 -3.63 -7.80
C ARG A 153 5.82 -2.46 -7.05
N VAL A 154 6.82 -1.84 -7.63
CA VAL A 154 7.51 -0.67 -7.09
C VAL A 154 6.87 0.60 -7.64
N LEU A 155 6.57 1.53 -6.76
CA LEU A 155 6.03 2.84 -7.11
C LEU A 155 6.95 3.94 -6.54
N ALA A 156 7.41 4.84 -7.40
CA ALA A 156 8.08 6.07 -6.98
C ALA A 156 7.93 7.10 -8.09
N GLY A 157 7.98 8.40 -7.75
CA GLY A 157 7.60 9.46 -8.65
C GLY A 157 6.07 9.57 -8.76
N THR A 158 5.54 10.78 -8.47
CA THR A 158 4.09 11.01 -8.35
C THR A 158 3.70 12.33 -8.95
N ILE A 159 2.59 12.35 -9.69
CA ILE A 159 1.95 13.58 -10.14
C ILE A 159 0.45 13.52 -9.88
N ARG A 160 -0.12 14.64 -9.46
CA ARG A 160 -1.54 14.75 -9.17
C ARG A 160 -2.35 14.85 -10.47
N LYS A 161 -3.47 14.13 -10.53
CA LYS A 161 -4.45 14.28 -11.61
C LYS A 161 -5.27 15.55 -11.43
N THR A 162 -5.72 16.10 -12.54
CA THR A 162 -6.59 17.29 -12.59
C THR A 162 -8.05 16.92 -12.82
N GLY A 163 -8.32 15.69 -13.34
CA GLY A 163 -9.64 15.24 -13.78
C GLY A 163 -9.99 15.66 -15.22
N ASP A 164 -9.06 16.31 -15.92
CA ASP A 164 -9.16 16.60 -17.35
C ASP A 164 -8.25 15.63 -18.11
N ASP A 165 -8.83 14.82 -19.00
CA ASP A 165 -8.12 13.71 -19.65
C ASP A 165 -6.95 14.17 -20.52
N GLU A 166 -7.08 15.28 -21.25
CA GLU A 166 -6.02 15.81 -22.13
C GLU A 166 -4.85 16.34 -21.29
N ARG A 167 -5.16 17.07 -20.24
CA ARG A 167 -4.16 17.59 -19.31
C ARG A 167 -3.50 16.46 -18.52
N ASP A 168 -4.25 15.47 -18.08
CA ASP A 168 -3.73 14.32 -17.35
C ASP A 168 -2.80 13.46 -18.24
N LEU A 169 -3.11 13.34 -19.54
CA LEU A 169 -2.22 12.69 -20.50
C LEU A 169 -0.90 13.46 -20.67
N ALA A 170 -0.95 14.79 -20.74
CA ALA A 170 0.23 15.64 -20.81
C ALA A 170 1.09 15.53 -19.53
N LEU A 171 0.45 15.49 -18.37
CA LEU A 171 1.10 15.28 -17.07
C LEU A 171 1.75 13.89 -16.96
N ALA A 172 1.08 12.85 -17.44
CA ALA A 172 1.65 11.50 -17.52
C ALA A 172 2.93 11.47 -18.37
N GLY A 173 2.89 12.12 -19.55
CA GLY A 173 4.06 12.26 -20.41
C GLY A 173 5.18 13.09 -19.78
N SER A 174 4.86 14.09 -18.96
CA SER A 174 5.83 14.88 -18.20
C SER A 174 6.49 14.01 -17.11
N LEU A 175 5.70 13.26 -16.35
CA LEU A 175 6.20 12.34 -15.31
C LEU A 175 7.15 11.30 -15.91
N ALA A 176 6.75 10.66 -17.03
CA ALA A 176 7.55 9.65 -17.70
C ALA A 176 8.89 10.16 -18.26
N ARG A 177 9.06 11.48 -18.41
CA ARG A 177 10.30 12.10 -18.89
C ARG A 177 11.04 12.92 -17.80
N SER A 178 10.54 12.96 -16.58
CA SER A 178 11.16 13.67 -15.47
C SER A 178 12.42 12.92 -15.01
N SER A 179 13.60 13.47 -15.26
CA SER A 179 14.86 12.87 -14.84
C SER A 179 14.92 12.65 -13.33
N LYS A 180 14.42 13.61 -12.55
CA LYS A 180 14.32 13.51 -11.09
C LYS A 180 13.45 12.33 -10.65
N ASP A 181 12.25 12.19 -11.22
CA ASP A 181 11.31 11.14 -10.82
C ASP A 181 11.78 9.76 -11.30
N LEU A 182 12.42 9.69 -12.48
CA LEU A 182 13.04 8.46 -13.00
C LEU A 182 14.21 8.02 -12.13
N GLU A 183 15.08 8.92 -11.71
CA GLU A 183 16.19 8.61 -10.79
C GLU A 183 15.67 8.13 -9.42
N GLU A 184 14.66 8.81 -8.87
CA GLU A 184 14.00 8.38 -7.63
C GLU A 184 13.42 6.96 -7.77
N HIS A 185 12.77 6.68 -8.89
CA HIS A 185 12.17 5.39 -9.18
C HIS A 185 13.23 4.29 -9.32
N GLU A 186 14.34 4.57 -10.00
CA GLU A 186 15.44 3.63 -10.18
C GLU A 186 16.03 3.15 -8.85
N TYR A 187 16.23 4.05 -7.87
CA TYR A 187 16.68 3.67 -6.52
C TYR A 187 15.74 2.65 -5.87
N ALA A 188 14.44 2.85 -5.98
CA ALA A 188 13.45 1.95 -5.40
C ALA A 188 13.44 0.60 -6.11
N VAL A 189 13.47 0.57 -7.45
CA VAL A 189 13.51 -0.66 -8.26
C VAL A 189 14.77 -1.46 -7.96
N ARG A 190 15.95 -0.80 -7.92
CA ARG A 190 17.22 -1.44 -7.63
C ARG A 190 17.21 -2.07 -6.23
N SER A 191 16.72 -1.38 -5.22
CA SER A 191 16.62 -1.91 -3.86
C SER A 191 15.82 -3.20 -3.78
N VAL A 192 14.70 -3.29 -4.51
CA VAL A 192 13.87 -4.50 -4.58
C VAL A 192 14.57 -5.60 -5.39
N ALA A 193 15.16 -5.26 -6.53
CA ALA A 193 15.86 -6.21 -7.38
C ALA A 193 17.04 -6.85 -6.64
N ASP A 194 17.86 -6.06 -5.96
CA ASP A 194 19.02 -6.52 -5.17
C ASP A 194 18.57 -7.43 -4.02
N SER A 195 17.44 -7.11 -3.37
CA SER A 195 16.90 -7.93 -2.29
C SER A 195 16.34 -9.28 -2.76
N LEU A 196 15.77 -9.34 -3.95
CA LEU A 196 15.18 -10.56 -4.52
C LEU A 196 16.20 -11.42 -5.26
N SER A 197 17.23 -10.82 -5.86
CA SER A 197 18.23 -11.51 -6.71
C SER A 197 18.86 -12.73 -6.04
N PRO A 198 19.29 -12.70 -4.77
CA PRO A 198 19.90 -13.88 -4.11
C PRO A 198 18.93 -15.06 -3.93
N LEU A 199 17.62 -14.82 -4.02
CA LEU A 199 16.56 -15.80 -3.81
C LEU A 199 16.01 -16.38 -5.12
N CYS A 200 16.38 -15.79 -6.27
CA CYS A 200 15.82 -16.12 -7.56
C CYS A 200 16.84 -16.78 -8.49
N SER A 201 16.40 -17.81 -9.20
CA SER A 201 17.18 -18.45 -10.30
C SER A 201 17.20 -17.59 -11.58
N SER A 202 16.17 -16.77 -11.75
CA SER A 202 16.04 -15.80 -12.85
C SER A 202 15.18 -14.64 -12.43
N MET A 203 15.44 -13.46 -12.98
CA MET A 203 14.67 -12.25 -12.74
C MET A 203 14.37 -11.51 -14.04
N ASN A 204 13.25 -10.80 -14.05
CA ASN A 204 12.93 -9.79 -15.06
C ASN A 204 12.70 -8.46 -14.35
N VAL A 205 13.56 -7.50 -14.65
CA VAL A 205 13.49 -6.11 -14.17
C VAL A 205 13.38 -5.22 -15.41
N PRO A 206 12.19 -4.67 -15.71
CA PRO A 206 12.00 -3.78 -16.85
C PRO A 206 12.92 -2.56 -16.79
N GLU A 207 13.52 -2.19 -17.91
CA GLU A 207 14.44 -1.03 -18.01
C GLU A 207 13.70 0.31 -17.84
N SER A 208 12.42 0.35 -18.19
CA SER A 208 11.62 1.58 -18.12
C SER A 208 10.34 1.34 -17.35
N PRO A 209 9.96 2.28 -16.47
CA PRO A 209 8.67 2.24 -15.80
C PRO A 209 7.52 2.54 -16.76
N PHE A 210 6.32 2.11 -16.39
CA PHE A 210 5.08 2.59 -16.98
C PHE A 210 4.41 3.60 -16.05
N VAL A 211 3.45 4.37 -16.57
CA VAL A 211 2.63 5.27 -15.74
C VAL A 211 1.39 4.52 -15.27
N LEU A 212 1.27 4.35 -13.95
CA LEU A 212 0.09 3.79 -13.30
C LEU A 212 -0.89 4.93 -12.98
N HIS A 213 -2.10 4.84 -13.55
CA HIS A 213 -3.17 5.79 -13.28
C HIS A 213 -4.06 5.30 -12.12
N LEU A 214 -4.17 6.13 -11.08
CA LEU A 214 -5.10 5.95 -9.97
C LEU A 214 -6.22 7.00 -10.06
N SER A 215 -7.13 7.02 -9.07
CA SER A 215 -8.26 7.96 -9.08
C SER A 215 -7.80 9.42 -9.01
N ASN A 216 -6.81 9.74 -8.17
CA ASN A 216 -6.38 11.10 -7.85
C ASN A 216 -4.94 11.44 -8.23
N VAL A 217 -4.10 10.43 -8.50
CA VAL A 217 -2.68 10.59 -8.83
C VAL A 217 -2.26 9.62 -9.92
N MET A 218 -1.06 9.87 -10.48
CA MET A 218 -0.34 8.95 -11.35
C MET A 218 1.05 8.70 -10.76
N HIS A 219 1.54 7.47 -10.87
CA HIS A 219 2.86 7.05 -10.41
C HIS A 219 3.68 6.45 -11.54
N LEU A 220 5.00 6.57 -11.47
CA LEU A 220 5.87 5.64 -12.17
C LEU A 220 5.80 4.28 -11.47
N ALA A 221 5.69 3.22 -12.23
CA ALA A 221 5.52 1.86 -11.74
C ALA A 221 6.41 0.87 -12.49
N THR A 222 7.01 -0.08 -11.77
CA THR A 222 7.76 -1.19 -12.34
C THR A 222 7.35 -2.49 -11.65
N ASP A 223 6.98 -3.49 -12.44
CA ASP A 223 6.73 -4.85 -11.94
C ASP A 223 8.02 -5.67 -12.04
N VAL A 224 8.69 -5.84 -10.92
CA VAL A 224 9.86 -6.72 -10.77
C VAL A 224 9.36 -8.14 -10.55
N THR A 225 9.80 -9.10 -11.37
CA THR A 225 9.41 -10.51 -11.25
C THR A 225 10.63 -11.41 -11.21
N GLY A 226 10.49 -12.55 -10.52
CA GLY A 226 11.55 -13.55 -10.44
C GLY A 226 11.01 -14.95 -10.20
N VAL A 227 11.81 -15.96 -10.51
CA VAL A 227 11.53 -17.36 -10.20
C VAL A 227 12.42 -17.76 -9.04
N LEU A 228 11.81 -18.13 -7.91
CA LEU A 228 12.55 -18.60 -6.74
C LEU A 228 13.29 -19.91 -7.05
N THR A 229 14.47 -20.07 -6.44
CA THR A 229 15.31 -21.29 -6.48
C THR A 229 14.67 -22.44 -5.73
#